data_434fc6861f37c2fa36220f4032e5ef31
#
_entry.id   434fc6861f37c2fa36220f4032e5ef31
#
_cell.length_a   1.000
_cell.length_b   1.000
_cell.length_c   1.000
_cell.angle_alpha   90.00
_cell.angle_beta   90.00
_cell.angle_gamma   90.00
#
_symmetry.space_group_name_H-M   'P 1'
#
loop_
_entity.id
_entity.type
_entity.pdbx_description
1 polymer ?
#
loop_
_entity_poly.entity_id
_entity_poly.type
_entity_poly.pdbx_seq_one_letter_code
_entity_poly.pdbx_strand_id
1 'polypeptide(L)'
;CTWDEDYKKITQEIRSGLLKLAHVSEDTYTCVLMQGSGTFGVESVLTSSVGEDDSLLIASNGAYGERMADIAEHAGLSYILYSETYDQVPSADKIQKLLNEHPEITHVSMVHSETTSGILNDIASVAGVVKASGRTFIVDAMSSFGGVDIPAEELGIDFIISSANKCIQGVPGFSFIICRRDCLSACKGKAKSLSLDLYDQWKTMEKDGKWRFTSPTHVVLAFAQAMREMEAEGGIEARHQRYTSNNRLLIELMAEMGIRPYIDSRHQGPIITTFFYPENHAFSFDEMYHYIKERGYAIYPGKVTDADTFRIGNIGEIYEEDIRRLCAIIGEFLNKKIQKCEKSHTAFDAVIFDWAGTTVDYGCFAPVQAFMDAFEEFGIVPTMDEVRAPMGMLKIDHVRTMLQMERLTAEWERIYGRPFTEEDVYQVYQLSEKKILENVPRFTDVKPYVTETVETL
;
A
#
# COMPACT_ATOMS: atom_id res chain seq x y z
N CYS A 1 13.85 -32.70 5.42
CA CYS A 1 12.92 -33.15 4.39
C CYS A 1 11.48 -32.97 4.87
N THR A 2 10.55 -32.59 3.99
CA THR A 2 9.13 -32.34 4.36
C THR A 2 8.38 -33.60 4.86
N TRP A 3 8.97 -34.77 4.70
CA TRP A 3 8.46 -36.05 5.19
C TRP A 3 9.09 -36.50 6.51
N ASP A 4 10.11 -35.80 6.95
CA ASP A 4 10.86 -36.10 8.16
C ASP A 4 10.03 -35.81 9.41
N GLU A 5 10.07 -36.72 10.38
CA GLU A 5 9.27 -36.61 11.62
C GLU A 5 9.68 -35.38 12.43
N ASP A 6 10.98 -35.05 12.46
CA ASP A 6 11.45 -33.85 13.20
C ASP A 6 10.89 -32.59 12.55
N TYR A 7 10.83 -32.53 11.22
CA TYR A 7 10.24 -31.38 10.51
C TYR A 7 8.73 -31.24 10.77
N LYS A 8 8.01 -32.35 10.72
CA LYS A 8 6.58 -32.37 11.03
C LYS A 8 6.29 -31.97 12.47
N LYS A 9 7.12 -32.43 13.41
CA LYS A 9 7.06 -32.03 14.81
C LYS A 9 7.29 -30.53 14.99
N ILE A 10 8.30 -29.96 14.33
CA ILE A 10 8.55 -28.51 14.34
C ILE A 10 7.33 -27.73 13.80
N THR A 11 6.71 -28.23 12.73
CA THR A 11 5.47 -27.62 12.20
C THR A 11 4.36 -27.60 13.26
N GLN A 12 4.17 -28.69 14.01
CA GLN A 12 3.16 -28.77 15.08
C GLN A 12 3.52 -27.85 16.28
N GLU A 13 4.80 -27.81 16.67
CA GLU A 13 5.28 -26.91 17.71
C GLU A 13 5.02 -25.43 17.35
N ILE A 14 5.26 -25.03 16.10
CA ILE A 14 4.93 -23.70 15.61
C ILE A 14 3.42 -23.41 15.72
N ARG A 15 2.58 -24.34 15.28
CA ARG A 15 1.11 -24.20 15.33
C ARG A 15 0.64 -24.02 16.77
N SER A 16 1.05 -24.87 17.68
CA SER A 16 0.70 -24.77 19.09
C SER A 16 1.24 -23.49 19.74
N GLY A 17 2.47 -23.09 19.43
CA GLY A 17 3.06 -21.83 19.89
C GLY A 17 2.28 -20.60 19.43
N LEU A 18 1.83 -20.57 18.17
CA LEU A 18 1.02 -19.47 17.62
C LEU A 18 -0.37 -19.39 18.29
N LEU A 19 -0.99 -20.52 18.62
CA LEU A 19 -2.26 -20.54 19.37
C LEU A 19 -2.09 -19.95 20.78
N LYS A 20 -1.00 -20.26 21.46
CA LYS A 20 -0.68 -19.65 22.76
C LYS A 20 -0.51 -18.13 22.67
N LEU A 21 0.19 -17.64 21.63
CA LEU A 21 0.37 -16.21 21.40
C LEU A 21 -0.93 -15.48 21.07
N ALA A 22 -1.96 -16.18 20.58
CA ALA A 22 -3.29 -15.62 20.29
C ALA A 22 -4.27 -15.75 21.48
N HIS A 23 -3.83 -16.31 22.60
CA HIS A 23 -4.64 -16.59 23.80
C HIS A 23 -5.90 -17.43 23.48
N VAL A 24 -5.73 -18.50 22.70
CA VAL A 24 -6.83 -19.38 22.28
C VAL A 24 -6.60 -20.82 22.70
N SER A 25 -7.70 -21.53 22.97
CA SER A 25 -7.71 -22.97 23.25
C SER A 25 -7.52 -23.79 21.97
N GLU A 26 -6.68 -24.83 22.03
CA GLU A 26 -6.51 -25.80 20.93
C GLU A 26 -7.78 -26.62 20.66
N ASP A 27 -8.68 -26.72 21.62
CA ASP A 27 -9.99 -27.40 21.44
C ASP A 27 -10.91 -26.60 20.51
N THR A 28 -10.85 -25.27 20.59
CA THR A 28 -11.74 -24.35 19.87
C THR A 28 -11.11 -23.80 18.59
N TYR A 29 -9.78 -23.56 18.62
CA TYR A 29 -9.03 -22.98 17.53
C TYR A 29 -8.00 -23.95 16.93
N THR A 30 -7.54 -23.61 15.76
CA THR A 30 -6.40 -24.27 15.11
C THR A 30 -5.56 -23.24 14.35
N CYS A 31 -4.35 -23.63 13.99
CA CYS A 31 -3.46 -22.79 13.19
C CYS A 31 -3.13 -23.50 11.88
N VAL A 32 -3.24 -22.79 10.76
CA VAL A 32 -2.90 -23.27 9.42
C VAL A 32 -1.74 -22.44 8.88
N LEU A 33 -0.66 -23.10 8.47
CA LEU A 33 0.45 -22.46 7.80
C LEU A 33 0.22 -22.51 6.29
N MET A 34 0.23 -21.34 5.64
CA MET A 34 -0.02 -21.20 4.20
C MET A 34 1.24 -20.66 3.51
N GLN A 35 1.71 -21.36 2.49
CA GLN A 35 2.86 -20.92 1.72
C GLN A 35 2.56 -19.62 0.98
N GLY A 36 3.52 -18.70 0.95
CA GLY A 36 3.44 -17.42 0.26
C GLY A 36 3.52 -16.21 1.21
N SER A 37 3.35 -15.02 0.68
CA SER A 37 3.32 -13.78 1.46
C SER A 37 2.03 -13.67 2.29
N GLY A 38 1.96 -12.65 3.15
CA GLY A 38 0.73 -12.34 3.87
C GLY A 38 -0.49 -12.16 2.97
N THR A 39 -0.34 -11.55 1.79
CA THR A 39 -1.41 -11.40 0.81
C THR A 39 -2.01 -12.75 0.39
N PHE A 40 -1.18 -13.79 0.22
CA PHE A 40 -1.66 -15.17 -0.05
C PHE A 40 -2.50 -15.73 1.10
N GLY A 41 -2.14 -15.39 2.35
CA GLY A 41 -2.93 -15.76 3.53
C GLY A 41 -4.29 -15.07 3.55
N VAL A 42 -4.34 -13.77 3.25
CA VAL A 42 -5.59 -13.00 3.16
C VAL A 42 -6.47 -13.57 2.05
N GLU A 43 -5.93 -13.76 0.85
CA GLU A 43 -6.65 -14.34 -0.26
C GLU A 43 -7.16 -15.76 0.05
N SER A 44 -6.33 -16.60 0.70
CA SER A 44 -6.72 -17.93 1.13
C SER A 44 -7.93 -17.90 2.08
N VAL A 45 -7.95 -17.00 3.06
CA VAL A 45 -9.08 -16.87 4.00
C VAL A 45 -10.32 -16.37 3.27
N LEU A 46 -10.23 -15.24 2.55
CA LEU A 46 -11.40 -14.65 1.89
C LEU A 46 -12.03 -15.60 0.88
N THR A 47 -11.21 -16.24 0.03
CA THR A 47 -11.69 -17.14 -1.02
C THR A 47 -12.10 -18.52 -0.54
N SER A 48 -11.71 -18.91 0.68
CA SER A 48 -12.14 -20.18 1.29
C SER A 48 -13.32 -20.02 2.25
N SER A 49 -13.50 -18.86 2.89
CA SER A 49 -14.57 -18.64 3.86
C SER A 49 -15.85 -18.06 3.24
N VAL A 50 -15.71 -17.11 2.30
CA VAL A 50 -16.82 -16.43 1.65
C VAL A 50 -17.29 -17.24 0.44
N GLY A 51 -18.45 -17.88 0.55
CA GLY A 51 -19.09 -18.68 -0.52
C GLY A 51 -19.98 -17.84 -1.43
N GLU A 52 -20.72 -18.53 -2.32
CA GLU A 52 -21.59 -17.88 -3.30
C GLU A 52 -22.79 -17.17 -2.67
N ASP A 53 -23.30 -17.72 -1.55
CA ASP A 53 -24.44 -17.16 -0.81
C ASP A 53 -24.01 -16.21 0.33
N ASP A 54 -22.71 -15.99 0.49
CA ASP A 54 -22.14 -15.13 1.52
C ASP A 54 -21.87 -13.71 0.96
N SER A 55 -21.87 -12.71 1.84
CA SER A 55 -21.45 -11.35 1.54
C SER A 55 -20.47 -10.84 2.58
N LEU A 56 -19.43 -10.12 2.14
CA LEU A 56 -18.34 -9.63 2.95
C LEU A 56 -18.44 -8.11 3.13
N LEU A 57 -18.42 -7.62 4.36
CA LEU A 57 -18.17 -6.21 4.67
C LEU A 57 -16.66 -6.02 4.90
N ILE A 58 -16.04 -5.15 4.13
CA ILE A 58 -14.63 -4.79 4.29
C ILE A 58 -14.55 -3.40 4.90
N ALA A 59 -14.03 -3.29 6.12
CA ALA A 59 -13.75 -2.01 6.77
C ALA A 59 -12.29 -1.60 6.48
N SER A 60 -12.12 -0.54 5.69
CA SER A 60 -10.83 -0.08 5.18
C SER A 60 -10.53 1.35 5.63
N ASN A 61 -9.26 1.61 5.93
CA ASN A 61 -8.69 2.94 6.11
C ASN A 61 -7.26 3.01 5.57
N GLY A 62 -6.98 2.23 4.52
CA GLY A 62 -5.67 2.22 3.87
C GLY A 62 -5.49 1.13 2.82
N ALA A 63 -4.32 1.11 2.21
CA ALA A 63 -4.01 0.26 1.06
C ALA A 63 -4.13 -1.25 1.32
N TYR A 64 -4.05 -1.71 2.57
CA TYR A 64 -4.21 -3.14 2.87
C TYR A 64 -5.68 -3.53 3.00
N GLY A 65 -6.53 -2.64 3.51
CA GLY A 65 -7.98 -2.80 3.45
C GLY A 65 -8.50 -2.75 2.01
N GLU A 66 -8.01 -1.81 1.20
CA GLU A 66 -8.32 -1.71 -0.24
C GLU A 66 -7.90 -2.98 -1.00
N ARG A 67 -6.74 -3.56 -0.66
CA ARG A 67 -6.30 -4.84 -1.25
C ARG A 67 -7.23 -6.00 -0.94
N MET A 68 -7.91 -6.02 0.21
CA MET A 68 -8.95 -7.02 0.47
C MET A 68 -10.11 -6.86 -0.50
N ALA A 69 -10.48 -5.63 -0.85
CA ALA A 69 -11.52 -5.36 -1.86
C ALA A 69 -11.05 -5.81 -3.25
N ASP A 70 -9.80 -5.53 -3.65
CA ASP A 70 -9.23 -6.00 -4.91
C ASP A 70 -9.27 -7.55 -5.00
N ILE A 71 -8.92 -8.23 -3.90
CA ILE A 71 -8.99 -9.70 -3.82
C ILE A 71 -10.44 -10.17 -3.97
N ALA A 72 -11.38 -9.54 -3.27
CA ALA A 72 -12.80 -9.90 -3.31
C ALA A 72 -13.37 -9.71 -4.72
N GLU A 73 -13.05 -8.59 -5.37
CA GLU A 73 -13.46 -8.30 -6.74
C GLU A 73 -12.87 -9.31 -7.73
N HIS A 74 -11.54 -9.56 -7.65
CA HIS A 74 -10.86 -10.51 -8.54
C HIS A 74 -11.39 -11.94 -8.39
N ALA A 75 -11.72 -12.35 -7.18
CA ALA A 75 -12.28 -13.67 -6.88
C ALA A 75 -13.81 -13.77 -7.14
N GLY A 76 -14.46 -12.67 -7.53
CA GLY A 76 -15.91 -12.62 -7.75
C GLY A 76 -16.71 -12.88 -6.46
N LEU A 77 -16.24 -12.36 -5.32
CA LEU A 77 -16.96 -12.42 -4.05
C LEU A 77 -17.97 -11.26 -3.98
N SER A 78 -19.12 -11.49 -3.34
CA SER A 78 -20.05 -10.41 -2.99
C SER A 78 -19.47 -9.63 -1.81
N TYR A 79 -19.30 -8.30 -1.97
CA TYR A 79 -18.77 -7.47 -0.88
C TYR A 79 -19.33 -6.05 -0.87
N ILE A 80 -19.27 -5.44 0.30
CA ILE A 80 -19.53 -4.03 0.56
C ILE A 80 -18.23 -3.43 1.12
N LEU A 81 -17.75 -2.35 0.53
CA LEU A 81 -16.58 -1.62 1.02
C LEU A 81 -17.04 -0.43 1.87
N TYR A 82 -16.66 -0.43 3.14
CA TYR A 82 -16.74 0.72 4.02
C TYR A 82 -15.35 1.34 4.18
N SER A 83 -15.16 2.55 3.64
CA SER A 83 -13.89 3.25 3.68
C SER A 83 -13.93 4.45 4.60
N GLU A 84 -12.89 4.60 5.41
CA GLU A 84 -12.53 5.83 6.12
C GLU A 84 -11.28 6.45 5.49
N THR A 85 -10.98 7.70 5.84
CA THR A 85 -9.71 8.32 5.49
C THR A 85 -8.55 7.64 6.21
N TYR A 86 -7.35 7.74 5.66
CA TYR A 86 -6.18 6.99 6.15
C TYR A 86 -5.72 7.39 7.56
N ASP A 87 -6.24 8.49 8.10
CA ASP A 87 -5.99 9.01 9.46
C ASP A 87 -7.13 8.70 10.45
N GLN A 88 -8.21 8.05 10.01
CA GLN A 88 -9.36 7.71 10.85
C GLN A 88 -9.49 6.21 11.04
N VAL A 89 -9.91 5.78 12.23
CA VAL A 89 -10.24 4.38 12.51
C VAL A 89 -11.65 4.06 12.04
N PRO A 90 -11.90 2.87 11.47
CA PRO A 90 -13.26 2.42 11.15
C PRO A 90 -14.14 2.40 12.40
N SER A 91 -15.32 3.01 12.31
CA SER A 91 -16.26 3.15 13.42
C SER A 91 -17.09 1.89 13.62
N ALA A 92 -17.09 1.36 14.85
CA ALA A 92 -17.95 0.23 15.23
C ALA A 92 -19.44 0.57 15.05
N ASP A 93 -19.88 1.80 15.35
CA ASP A 93 -21.26 2.25 15.16
C ASP A 93 -21.68 2.25 13.68
N LYS A 94 -20.79 2.70 12.78
CA LYS A 94 -21.05 2.65 11.33
C LYS A 94 -21.11 1.21 10.83
N ILE A 95 -20.26 0.32 11.33
CA ILE A 95 -20.30 -1.11 11.02
C ILE A 95 -21.62 -1.71 11.51
N GLN A 96 -22.05 -1.43 12.74
CA GLN A 96 -23.35 -1.89 13.26
C GLN A 96 -24.51 -1.43 12.39
N LYS A 97 -24.49 -0.17 11.95
CA LYS A 97 -25.51 0.38 11.06
C LYS A 97 -25.54 -0.38 9.72
N LEU A 98 -24.38 -0.60 9.10
CA LEU A 98 -24.28 -1.35 7.85
C LEU A 98 -24.78 -2.80 8.01
N LEU A 99 -24.44 -3.48 9.10
CA LEU A 99 -24.92 -4.83 9.38
C LEU A 99 -26.46 -4.89 9.56
N ASN A 100 -27.08 -3.81 10.07
CA ASN A 100 -28.53 -3.72 10.19
C ASN A 100 -29.20 -3.41 8.84
N GLU A 101 -28.58 -2.59 8.00
CA GLU A 101 -29.09 -2.19 6.68
C GLU A 101 -28.89 -3.31 5.64
N HIS A 102 -27.88 -4.16 5.83
CA HIS A 102 -27.45 -5.21 4.92
C HIS A 102 -27.44 -6.58 5.64
N PRO A 103 -28.62 -7.18 5.90
CA PRO A 103 -28.72 -8.47 6.60
C PRO A 103 -28.07 -9.64 5.85
N GLU A 104 -27.80 -9.49 4.55
CA GLU A 104 -27.06 -10.44 3.71
C GLU A 104 -25.58 -10.55 4.06
N ILE A 105 -24.99 -9.57 4.76
CA ILE A 105 -23.60 -9.63 5.21
C ILE A 105 -23.43 -10.78 6.18
N THR A 106 -22.54 -11.71 5.87
CA THR A 106 -22.20 -12.88 6.69
C THR A 106 -20.83 -12.77 7.34
N HIS A 107 -19.92 -12.00 6.70
CA HIS A 107 -18.53 -11.84 7.10
C HIS A 107 -18.16 -10.36 7.21
N VAL A 108 -17.30 -10.02 8.17
CA VAL A 108 -16.70 -8.69 8.31
C VAL A 108 -15.19 -8.86 8.33
N SER A 109 -14.47 -8.05 7.57
CA SER A 109 -13.01 -8.05 7.58
C SER A 109 -12.46 -6.65 7.84
N MET A 110 -11.33 -6.58 8.56
CA MET A 110 -10.57 -5.34 8.74
C MET A 110 -9.09 -5.62 9.01
N VAL A 111 -8.26 -4.62 8.77
CA VAL A 111 -6.84 -4.60 9.14
C VAL A 111 -6.71 -4.12 10.57
N HIS A 112 -5.90 -4.81 11.41
CA HIS A 112 -5.62 -4.35 12.78
C HIS A 112 -4.57 -3.22 12.79
N SER A 113 -3.43 -3.41 12.13
CA SER A 113 -2.39 -2.37 12.02
C SER A 113 -2.18 -2.01 10.56
N GLU A 114 -2.73 -0.87 10.14
CA GLU A 114 -2.63 -0.38 8.77
C GLU A 114 -1.34 0.42 8.57
N THR A 115 -0.36 -0.22 7.95
CA THR A 115 0.98 0.34 7.78
C THR A 115 1.12 1.35 6.63
N THR A 116 0.04 1.60 5.90
CA THR A 116 -0.02 2.72 4.95
C THR A 116 0.22 4.04 5.68
N SER A 117 -0.46 4.23 6.80
CA SER A 117 -0.41 5.43 7.64
C SER A 117 0.28 5.23 8.98
N GLY A 118 0.32 4.00 9.49
CA GLY A 118 0.83 3.65 10.83
C GLY A 118 -0.25 3.57 11.91
N ILE A 119 -1.52 3.58 11.51
CA ILE A 119 -2.67 3.54 12.42
C ILE A 119 -2.89 2.15 13.00
N LEU A 120 -3.28 2.07 14.27
CA LEU A 120 -3.76 0.88 14.95
C LEU A 120 -5.29 0.96 15.11
N ASN A 121 -6.00 0.09 14.47
CA ASN A 121 -7.45 0.06 14.46
C ASN A 121 -8.02 -0.62 15.72
N ASP A 122 -9.15 -0.12 16.21
CA ASP A 122 -9.86 -0.68 17.36
C ASP A 122 -10.65 -1.93 16.97
N ILE A 123 -9.95 -3.08 16.88
CA ILE A 123 -10.58 -4.36 16.58
C ILE A 123 -11.49 -4.85 17.73
N ALA A 124 -11.26 -4.40 18.97
CA ALA A 124 -12.05 -4.84 20.11
C ALA A 124 -13.49 -4.32 20.04
N SER A 125 -13.66 -3.01 19.78
CA SER A 125 -14.99 -2.41 19.59
C SER A 125 -15.73 -3.03 18.40
N VAL A 126 -15.03 -3.27 17.28
CA VAL A 126 -15.62 -3.90 16.09
C VAL A 126 -15.98 -5.36 16.36
N ALA A 127 -15.12 -6.12 17.04
CA ALA A 127 -15.38 -7.51 17.43
C ALA A 127 -16.68 -7.63 18.25
N GLY A 128 -16.90 -6.71 19.20
CA GLY A 128 -18.13 -6.67 19.99
C GLY A 128 -19.40 -6.57 19.14
N VAL A 129 -19.37 -5.68 18.14
CA VAL A 129 -20.50 -5.48 17.20
C VAL A 129 -20.70 -6.70 16.29
N VAL A 130 -19.63 -7.23 15.72
CA VAL A 130 -19.67 -8.36 14.78
C VAL A 130 -20.18 -9.62 15.50
N LYS A 131 -19.65 -9.88 16.71
CA LYS A 131 -20.07 -11.02 17.55
C LYS A 131 -21.54 -10.91 17.95
N ALA A 132 -22.00 -9.74 18.38
CA ALA A 132 -23.39 -9.49 18.74
C ALA A 132 -24.36 -9.70 17.56
N SER A 133 -23.88 -9.42 16.34
CA SER A 133 -24.63 -9.60 15.09
C SER A 133 -24.55 -11.04 14.55
N GLY A 134 -23.82 -11.95 15.18
CA GLY A 134 -23.66 -13.34 14.75
C GLY A 134 -22.95 -13.51 13.41
N ARG A 135 -22.03 -12.59 13.08
CA ARG A 135 -21.26 -12.61 11.84
C ARG A 135 -19.84 -13.13 12.08
N THR A 136 -19.22 -13.64 11.02
CA THR A 136 -17.82 -14.10 11.03
C THR A 136 -16.89 -12.89 11.00
N PHE A 137 -15.91 -12.85 11.91
CA PHE A 137 -14.93 -11.75 11.97
C PHE A 137 -13.55 -12.21 11.51
N ILE A 138 -13.03 -11.54 10.48
CA ILE A 138 -11.73 -11.78 9.87
C ILE A 138 -10.82 -10.58 10.14
N VAL A 139 -9.70 -10.80 10.82
CA VAL A 139 -8.72 -9.76 11.16
C VAL A 139 -7.40 -10.02 10.45
N ASP A 140 -7.03 -9.09 9.61
CA ASP A 140 -5.65 -9.01 9.12
C ASP A 140 -4.77 -8.36 10.20
N ALA A 141 -4.08 -9.19 10.94
CA ALA A 141 -3.09 -8.82 11.95
C ALA A 141 -1.65 -8.97 11.43
N MET A 142 -1.46 -8.79 10.12
CA MET A 142 -0.18 -9.02 9.44
C MET A 142 0.96 -8.32 10.13
N SER A 143 0.77 -7.07 10.44
CA SER A 143 1.82 -6.21 10.98
C SER A 143 1.75 -6.03 12.50
N SER A 144 0.74 -6.57 13.16
CA SER A 144 0.54 -6.40 14.62
C SER A 144 0.76 -7.68 15.42
N PHE A 145 0.43 -8.85 14.85
CA PHE A 145 0.52 -10.12 15.58
C PHE A 145 1.96 -10.42 16.05
N GLY A 146 2.11 -10.65 17.34
CA GLY A 146 3.41 -10.85 17.97
C GLY A 146 4.10 -9.57 18.44
N GLY A 147 3.56 -8.39 18.12
CA GLY A 147 4.03 -7.09 18.61
C GLY A 147 2.96 -6.27 19.33
N VAL A 148 1.70 -6.65 19.12
CA VAL A 148 0.55 -6.16 19.87
C VAL A 148 -0.24 -7.38 20.35
N ASP A 149 -0.69 -7.33 21.59
CA ASP A 149 -1.46 -8.42 22.17
C ASP A 149 -2.88 -8.48 21.58
N ILE A 150 -3.32 -9.69 21.20
CA ILE A 150 -4.62 -9.94 20.59
C ILE A 150 -5.27 -11.14 21.28
N PRO A 151 -6.10 -10.95 22.30
CA PRO A 151 -6.81 -12.03 22.98
C PRO A 151 -7.98 -12.52 22.10
N ALA A 152 -7.68 -13.32 21.09
CA ALA A 152 -8.59 -13.66 19.99
C ALA A 152 -9.86 -14.39 20.45
N GLU A 153 -9.74 -15.30 21.43
CA GLU A 153 -10.90 -16.05 21.95
C GLU A 153 -11.84 -15.15 22.75
N GLU A 154 -11.30 -14.25 23.57
CA GLU A 154 -12.07 -13.27 24.34
C GLU A 154 -12.83 -12.32 23.40
N LEU A 155 -12.14 -11.80 22.38
CA LEU A 155 -12.71 -10.92 21.38
C LEU A 155 -13.68 -11.64 20.44
N GLY A 156 -13.63 -12.98 20.35
CA GLY A 156 -14.45 -13.77 19.46
C GLY A 156 -14.08 -13.60 17.99
N ILE A 157 -12.79 -13.44 17.69
CA ILE A 157 -12.28 -13.33 16.32
C ILE A 157 -12.24 -14.73 15.71
N ASP A 158 -12.84 -14.89 14.54
CA ASP A 158 -12.95 -16.18 13.87
C ASP A 158 -11.72 -16.53 13.03
N PHE A 159 -11.08 -15.53 12.40
CA PHE A 159 -9.87 -15.68 11.62
C PHE A 159 -8.88 -14.55 11.92
N ILE A 160 -7.65 -14.88 12.33
CA ILE A 160 -6.51 -13.98 12.38
C ILE A 160 -5.53 -14.40 11.31
N ILE A 161 -5.06 -13.44 10.52
CA ILE A 161 -4.08 -13.68 9.46
C ILE A 161 -2.81 -12.91 9.77
N SER A 162 -1.67 -13.59 9.71
CA SER A 162 -0.38 -12.93 9.85
C SER A 162 0.71 -13.65 9.03
N SER A 163 1.94 -13.18 9.08
CA SER A 163 3.05 -13.74 8.31
C SER A 163 4.32 -13.88 9.14
N ALA A 164 5.20 -14.76 8.68
CA ALA A 164 6.42 -15.13 9.38
C ALA A 164 7.39 -13.95 9.61
N ASN A 165 7.42 -12.97 8.69
CA ASN A 165 8.46 -11.94 8.61
C ASN A 165 8.08 -10.58 9.21
N LYS A 166 7.06 -10.53 10.06
CA LYS A 166 6.64 -9.28 10.73
C LYS A 166 7.09 -9.29 12.20
N CYS A 167 6.20 -9.03 13.14
CA CYS A 167 6.57 -8.90 14.54
C CYS A 167 7.17 -10.17 15.18
N ILE A 168 6.93 -11.36 14.62
CA ILE A 168 7.63 -12.57 15.07
C ILE A 168 9.12 -12.57 14.66
N GLN A 169 9.50 -11.75 13.67
CA GLN A 169 10.87 -11.57 13.18
C GLN A 169 11.49 -12.83 12.52
N GLY A 170 10.66 -13.68 11.91
CA GLY A 170 11.11 -14.72 11.00
C GLY A 170 11.48 -14.15 9.62
N VAL A 171 11.78 -15.04 8.69
CA VAL A 171 12.04 -14.66 7.28
C VAL A 171 10.78 -14.83 6.43
N PRO A 172 10.63 -14.08 5.33
CA PRO A 172 9.45 -14.20 4.46
C PRO A 172 9.39 -15.56 3.75
N GLY A 173 8.19 -16.08 3.53
CA GLY A 173 7.97 -17.32 2.77
C GLY A 173 6.70 -18.08 3.13
N PHE A 174 6.07 -17.79 4.27
CA PHE A 174 4.74 -18.28 4.58
C PHE A 174 3.95 -17.29 5.43
N SER A 175 2.62 -17.39 5.33
CA SER A 175 1.65 -16.79 6.22
C SER A 175 1.03 -17.85 7.13
N PHE A 176 0.41 -17.43 8.23
CA PHE A 176 -0.32 -18.32 9.11
C PHE A 176 -1.69 -17.75 9.44
N ILE A 177 -2.63 -18.64 9.60
CA ILE A 177 -4.02 -18.34 9.91
C ILE A 177 -4.39 -19.03 11.20
N ILE A 178 -4.75 -18.28 12.23
CA ILE A 178 -5.32 -18.79 13.47
C ILE A 178 -6.83 -18.64 13.33
N CYS A 179 -7.57 -19.74 13.45
CA CYS A 179 -9.00 -19.72 13.17
C CYS A 179 -9.78 -20.70 14.03
N ARG A 180 -11.06 -20.39 14.25
CA ARG A 180 -12.00 -21.28 14.89
C ARG A 180 -12.22 -22.52 14.04
N ARG A 181 -12.23 -23.69 14.70
CA ARG A 181 -12.37 -25.00 14.02
C ARG A 181 -13.72 -25.17 13.32
N ASP A 182 -14.79 -24.64 13.88
CA ASP A 182 -16.14 -24.67 13.26
C ASP A 182 -16.19 -23.78 12.02
N CYS A 183 -15.67 -22.55 12.06
CA CYS A 183 -15.58 -21.65 10.92
C CYS A 183 -14.72 -22.24 9.81
N LEU A 184 -13.57 -22.83 10.17
CA LEU A 184 -12.71 -23.50 9.19
C LEU A 184 -13.39 -24.74 8.58
N SER A 185 -14.13 -25.50 9.36
CA SER A 185 -14.91 -26.65 8.85
C SER A 185 -15.98 -26.22 7.84
N ALA A 186 -16.57 -25.05 8.04
CA ALA A 186 -17.55 -24.44 7.12
C ALA A 186 -16.92 -23.98 5.79
N CYS A 187 -15.58 -23.85 5.70
CA CYS A 187 -14.87 -23.52 4.46
C CYS A 187 -14.80 -24.69 3.46
N LYS A 188 -15.18 -25.90 3.86
CA LYS A 188 -15.06 -27.09 3.02
C LYS A 188 -15.77 -26.93 1.68
N GLY A 189 -15.00 -27.01 0.60
CA GLY A 189 -15.50 -26.97 -0.79
C GLY A 189 -15.87 -25.57 -1.30
N LYS A 190 -15.62 -24.51 -0.53
CA LYS A 190 -15.85 -23.11 -0.95
C LYS A 190 -14.66 -22.49 -1.69
N ALA A 191 -13.44 -23.02 -1.50
CA ALA A 191 -12.21 -22.41 -2.02
C ALA A 191 -12.25 -22.20 -3.54
N LYS A 192 -11.93 -20.97 -3.95
CA LYS A 192 -11.82 -20.60 -5.38
C LYS A 192 -10.49 -21.03 -6.00
N SER A 193 -9.49 -21.40 -5.20
CA SER A 193 -8.15 -21.81 -5.63
C SER A 193 -7.77 -23.17 -5.04
N LEU A 194 -7.17 -24.03 -5.87
CA LEU A 194 -6.65 -25.33 -5.40
C LEU A 194 -5.49 -25.14 -4.41
N SER A 195 -4.56 -24.24 -4.70
CA SER A 195 -3.33 -24.08 -3.91
C SER A 195 -3.56 -23.24 -2.63
N LEU A 196 -4.58 -22.37 -2.61
CA LEU A 196 -4.94 -21.52 -1.48
C LEU A 196 -6.15 -22.03 -0.69
N ASP A 197 -6.58 -23.29 -0.93
CA ASP A 197 -7.66 -23.92 -0.16
C ASP A 197 -7.21 -24.14 1.28
N LEU A 198 -7.77 -23.31 2.16
CA LEU A 198 -7.43 -23.26 3.58
C LEU A 198 -7.90 -24.54 4.31
N TYR A 199 -9.08 -25.06 3.95
CA TYR A 199 -9.62 -26.27 4.56
C TYR A 199 -8.78 -27.50 4.24
N ASP A 200 -8.43 -27.70 2.99
CA ASP A 200 -7.65 -28.86 2.57
C ASP A 200 -6.18 -28.79 3.06
N GLN A 201 -5.61 -27.58 3.15
CA GLN A 201 -4.31 -27.36 3.80
C GLN A 201 -4.36 -27.77 5.26
N TRP A 202 -5.36 -27.28 6.01
CA TRP A 202 -5.58 -27.64 7.41
C TRP A 202 -5.76 -29.15 7.60
N LYS A 203 -6.66 -29.75 6.84
CA LYS A 203 -6.98 -31.19 6.95
C LYS A 203 -5.75 -32.08 6.75
N THR A 204 -4.82 -31.67 5.89
CA THR A 204 -3.58 -32.39 5.70
C THR A 204 -2.63 -32.17 6.88
N MET A 205 -2.47 -30.93 7.32
CA MET A 205 -1.55 -30.53 8.38
C MET A 205 -1.98 -31.01 9.78
N GLU A 206 -3.29 -31.11 10.01
CA GLU A 206 -3.87 -31.54 11.29
C GLU A 206 -3.51 -32.99 11.65
N LYS A 207 -3.25 -33.84 10.65
CA LYS A 207 -2.92 -35.26 10.89
C LYS A 207 -1.58 -35.45 11.58
N ASP A 208 -0.54 -34.79 11.08
CA ASP A 208 0.83 -35.01 11.52
C ASP A 208 1.78 -33.82 11.30
N GLY A 209 1.27 -32.64 10.93
CA GLY A 209 2.09 -31.44 10.64
C GLY A 209 2.60 -31.39 9.20
N LYS A 210 2.23 -32.34 8.35
CA LYS A 210 2.63 -32.32 6.93
C LYS A 210 1.89 -31.22 6.18
N TRP A 211 2.62 -30.51 5.34
CA TRP A 211 2.03 -29.54 4.41
C TRP A 211 1.41 -30.26 3.21
N ARG A 212 0.35 -29.71 2.65
CA ARG A 212 -0.33 -30.27 1.47
C ARG A 212 0.59 -30.33 0.25
N PHE A 213 1.36 -29.28 0.04
CA PHE A 213 2.36 -29.15 -1.02
C PHE A 213 3.77 -28.96 -0.46
N THR A 214 4.76 -28.75 -1.34
CA THR A 214 6.15 -28.49 -0.91
C THR A 214 6.22 -27.24 -0.05
N SER A 215 6.67 -27.39 1.19
CA SER A 215 6.78 -26.30 2.15
C SER A 215 8.12 -25.55 2.02
N PRO A 216 8.18 -24.29 2.45
CA PRO A 216 9.43 -23.52 2.52
C PRO A 216 10.24 -23.93 3.74
N THR A 217 10.88 -25.12 3.71
CA THR A 217 11.49 -25.76 4.89
C THR A 217 12.47 -24.89 5.65
N HIS A 218 13.35 -24.15 4.97
CA HIS A 218 14.31 -23.25 5.62
C HIS A 218 13.61 -22.10 6.35
N VAL A 219 12.54 -21.56 5.78
CA VAL A 219 11.74 -20.50 6.38
C VAL A 219 11.03 -20.99 7.62
N VAL A 220 10.47 -22.21 7.60
CA VAL A 220 9.81 -22.84 8.74
C VAL A 220 10.79 -23.08 9.89
N LEU A 221 12.01 -23.56 9.60
CA LEU A 221 13.05 -23.75 10.60
C LEU A 221 13.51 -22.40 11.20
N ALA A 222 13.71 -21.39 10.35
CA ALA A 222 14.05 -20.05 10.80
C ALA A 222 12.93 -19.44 11.67
N PHE A 223 11.67 -19.69 11.32
CA PHE A 223 10.53 -19.22 12.11
C PHE A 223 10.43 -19.89 13.48
N ALA A 224 10.70 -21.20 13.56
CA ALA A 224 10.79 -21.89 14.85
C ALA A 224 11.89 -21.29 15.74
N GLN A 225 13.00 -20.85 15.15
CA GLN A 225 14.04 -20.14 15.87
C GLN A 225 13.58 -18.74 16.32
N ALA A 226 12.92 -17.98 15.44
CA ALA A 226 12.37 -16.66 15.76
C ALA A 226 11.34 -16.72 16.91
N MET A 227 10.54 -17.78 16.99
CA MET A 227 9.61 -17.99 18.11
C MET A 227 10.37 -18.25 19.44
N ARG A 228 11.46 -19.01 19.41
CA ARG A 228 12.31 -19.21 20.62
C ARG A 228 12.99 -17.92 21.06
N GLU A 229 13.45 -17.10 20.12
CA GLU A 229 14.03 -15.79 20.40
C GLU A 229 12.98 -14.83 21.00
N MET A 230 11.76 -14.85 20.48
CA MET A 230 10.65 -14.09 21.04
C MET A 230 10.31 -14.52 22.48
N GLU A 231 10.29 -15.82 22.76
CA GLU A 231 10.08 -16.36 24.09
C GLU A 231 11.22 -15.95 25.05
N ALA A 232 12.47 -16.01 24.59
CA ALA A 232 13.64 -15.60 25.36
C ALA A 232 13.67 -14.09 25.64
N GLU A 233 13.11 -13.26 24.75
CA GLU A 233 12.93 -11.81 24.96
C GLU A 233 11.90 -11.50 26.06
N GLY A 234 10.97 -12.41 26.35
CA GLY A 234 9.86 -12.24 27.30
C GLY A 234 8.47 -12.21 26.64
N GLY A 235 8.37 -12.72 25.41
CA GLY A 235 7.12 -12.87 24.68
C GLY A 235 6.58 -11.57 24.07
N ILE A 236 5.27 -11.55 23.81
CA ILE A 236 4.58 -10.39 23.20
C ILE A 236 4.73 -9.14 24.05
N GLU A 237 4.60 -9.26 25.38
CA GLU A 237 4.64 -8.11 26.28
C GLU A 237 5.98 -7.36 26.21
N ALA A 238 7.10 -8.06 26.31
CA ALA A 238 8.43 -7.46 26.23
C ALA A 238 8.68 -6.85 24.83
N ARG A 239 8.29 -7.56 23.78
CA ARG A 239 8.39 -7.06 22.39
C ARG A 239 7.52 -5.83 22.16
N HIS A 240 6.29 -5.83 22.64
CA HIS A 240 5.39 -4.67 22.60
C HIS A 240 6.00 -3.47 23.32
N GLN A 241 6.55 -3.68 24.50
CA GLN A 241 7.20 -2.63 25.27
C GLN A 241 8.40 -2.03 24.52
N ARG A 242 9.26 -2.88 23.93
CA ARG A 242 10.40 -2.42 23.12
C ARG A 242 9.93 -1.61 21.90
N TYR A 243 8.96 -2.10 21.15
CA TYR A 243 8.42 -1.37 19.98
C TYR A 243 7.79 -0.04 20.38
N THR A 244 7.00 -0.03 21.43
CA THR A 244 6.34 1.18 21.94
C THR A 244 7.36 2.21 22.46
N SER A 245 8.40 1.77 23.19
CA SER A 245 9.46 2.64 23.66
C SER A 245 10.26 3.25 22.50
N ASN A 246 10.63 2.45 21.52
CA ASN A 246 11.32 2.90 20.31
C ASN A 246 10.46 3.87 19.49
N ASN A 247 9.16 3.58 19.33
CA ASN A 247 8.23 4.44 18.62
C ASN A 247 8.07 5.81 19.31
N ARG A 248 7.88 5.81 20.62
CA ARG A 248 7.79 7.03 21.41
C ARG A 248 9.05 7.88 21.26
N LEU A 249 10.22 7.27 21.46
CA LEU A 249 11.50 7.96 21.31
C LEU A 249 11.68 8.52 19.89
N LEU A 250 11.30 7.75 18.87
CA LEU A 250 11.34 8.21 17.49
C LEU A 250 10.48 9.47 17.28
N ILE A 251 9.24 9.43 17.76
CA ILE A 251 8.30 10.57 17.63
C ILE A 251 8.82 11.80 18.37
N GLU A 252 9.34 11.63 19.59
CA GLU A 252 9.93 12.70 20.40
C GLU A 252 11.12 13.37 19.68
N LEU A 253 12.09 12.58 19.22
CA LEU A 253 13.25 13.11 18.50
C LEU A 253 12.92 13.76 17.15
N MET A 254 11.93 13.23 16.44
CA MET A 254 11.45 13.84 15.20
C MET A 254 10.72 15.17 15.47
N ALA A 255 9.96 15.25 16.56
CA ALA A 255 9.28 16.50 16.96
C ALA A 255 10.29 17.60 17.35
N GLU A 256 11.43 17.27 17.97
CA GLU A 256 12.53 18.22 18.23
C GLU A 256 13.10 18.83 16.94
N MET A 257 13.01 18.12 15.83
CA MET A 257 13.40 18.60 14.50
C MET A 257 12.27 19.28 13.72
N GLY A 258 11.09 19.50 14.35
CA GLY A 258 9.93 20.11 13.71
C GLY A 258 9.17 19.15 12.77
N ILE A 259 9.44 17.85 12.83
CA ILE A 259 8.77 16.85 12.00
C ILE A 259 7.66 16.18 12.81
N ARG A 260 6.43 16.29 12.33
CA ARG A 260 5.25 15.78 13.04
C ARG A 260 4.72 14.48 12.44
N PRO A 261 4.17 13.57 13.25
CA PRO A 261 3.49 12.38 12.75
C PRO A 261 2.18 12.74 12.04
N TYR A 262 1.80 11.89 11.07
CA TYR A 262 0.55 12.00 10.30
C TYR A 262 -0.66 11.56 11.14
N ILE A 263 -0.49 10.52 11.98
CA ILE A 263 -1.56 9.94 12.79
C ILE A 263 -1.63 10.60 14.16
N ASP A 264 -2.86 10.84 14.65
CA ASP A 264 -3.11 11.25 16.04
C ASP A 264 -2.53 10.21 17.01
N SER A 265 -1.89 10.67 18.08
CA SER A 265 -1.23 9.81 19.06
C SER A 265 -2.14 8.73 19.68
N ARG A 266 -3.44 8.96 19.72
CA ARG A 266 -4.45 8.01 20.24
C ARG A 266 -4.59 6.76 19.37
N HIS A 267 -4.26 6.87 18.09
CA HIS A 267 -4.40 5.82 17.08
C HIS A 267 -3.07 5.37 16.49
N GLN A 268 -1.96 5.97 16.95
CA GLN A 268 -0.62 5.63 16.47
C GLN A 268 -0.25 4.21 16.90
N GLY A 269 0.02 3.34 15.92
CA GLY A 269 0.54 2.00 16.16
C GLY A 269 2.05 2.00 16.51
N PRO A 270 2.54 0.95 17.21
CA PRO A 270 3.90 0.98 17.77
C PRO A 270 5.01 0.56 16.80
N ILE A 271 4.72 0.18 15.55
CA ILE A 271 5.69 -0.51 14.68
C ILE A 271 6.17 0.31 13.48
N ILE A 272 5.43 1.32 13.08
CA ILE A 272 5.76 2.21 11.96
C ILE A 272 5.07 3.55 12.17
N THR A 273 5.76 4.62 11.86
CA THR A 273 5.23 5.99 11.91
C THR A 273 5.36 6.66 10.56
N THR A 274 4.26 7.25 10.11
CA THR A 274 4.24 8.15 8.96
C THR A 274 4.45 9.57 9.46
N PHE A 275 5.40 10.26 8.86
CA PHE A 275 5.74 11.65 9.17
C PHE A 275 5.45 12.53 7.97
N PHE A 276 4.95 13.74 8.21
CA PHE A 276 4.91 14.78 7.19
C PHE A 276 6.32 15.18 6.77
N TYR A 277 6.47 15.66 5.54
CA TYR A 277 7.70 16.31 5.14
C TYR A 277 7.94 17.55 6.00
N PRO A 278 9.21 17.89 6.29
CA PRO A 278 9.55 19.16 6.94
C PRO A 278 9.01 20.35 6.13
N GLU A 279 8.57 21.40 6.80
CA GLU A 279 8.08 22.65 6.17
C GLU A 279 9.23 23.46 5.53
N ASN A 280 10.08 22.81 4.78
CA ASN A 280 11.21 23.43 4.07
C ASN A 280 11.08 23.14 2.60
N HIS A 281 10.87 24.15 1.78
CA HIS A 281 10.73 24.04 0.32
C HIS A 281 11.93 23.38 -0.40
N ALA A 282 13.10 23.29 0.26
CA ALA A 282 14.28 22.61 -0.27
C ALA A 282 14.36 21.13 0.15
N PHE A 283 13.39 20.57 0.88
CA PHE A 283 13.40 19.18 1.30
C PHE A 283 13.16 18.25 0.11
N SER A 284 13.97 17.20 0.01
CA SER A 284 13.82 16.10 -0.94
C SER A 284 13.94 14.78 -0.18
N PHE A 285 12.90 13.95 -0.26
CA PHE A 285 12.91 12.61 0.34
C PHE A 285 14.00 11.74 -0.28
N ASP A 286 14.19 11.78 -1.60
CA ASP A 286 15.19 10.96 -2.29
C ASP A 286 16.61 11.29 -1.82
N GLU A 287 16.94 12.58 -1.63
CA GLU A 287 18.24 12.98 -1.11
C GLU A 287 18.42 12.54 0.36
N MET A 288 17.39 12.68 1.18
CA MET A 288 17.39 12.20 2.56
C MET A 288 17.55 10.68 2.61
N TYR A 289 16.81 9.95 1.79
CA TYR A 289 16.90 8.50 1.70
C TYR A 289 18.31 8.02 1.34
N HIS A 290 18.93 8.61 0.32
CA HIS A 290 20.30 8.26 -0.08
C HIS A 290 21.30 8.59 1.03
N TYR A 291 21.17 9.75 1.68
CA TYR A 291 22.02 10.15 2.79
C TYR A 291 21.95 9.18 3.97
N ILE A 292 20.76 8.73 4.32
CA ILE A 292 20.49 7.75 5.37
C ILE A 292 21.02 6.36 4.97
N LYS A 293 20.78 5.95 3.72
CA LYS A 293 21.19 4.64 3.20
C LYS A 293 22.71 4.47 3.21
N GLU A 294 23.47 5.49 2.83
CA GLU A 294 24.94 5.48 2.90
C GLU A 294 25.47 5.31 4.33
N ARG A 295 24.63 5.56 5.35
CA ARG A 295 24.94 5.42 6.79
C ARG A 295 24.37 4.18 7.43
N GLY A 296 23.87 3.24 6.61
CA GLY A 296 23.47 1.90 7.02
C GLY A 296 22.00 1.76 7.42
N TYR A 297 21.13 2.74 7.12
CA TYR A 297 19.71 2.66 7.38
C TYR A 297 18.89 2.74 6.09
N ALA A 298 17.69 2.17 6.11
CA ALA A 298 16.70 2.30 5.04
C ALA A 298 15.36 2.69 5.64
N ILE A 299 14.71 3.67 5.04
CA ILE A 299 13.37 4.13 5.41
C ILE A 299 12.43 4.00 4.22
N TYR A 300 11.15 4.25 4.40
CA TYR A 300 10.15 4.07 3.35
C TYR A 300 9.61 5.40 2.84
N PRO A 301 9.32 5.51 1.54
CA PRO A 301 8.50 6.61 1.04
C PRO A 301 7.11 6.57 1.66
N GLY A 302 6.40 7.69 1.65
CA GLY A 302 5.01 7.76 2.04
C GLY A 302 4.11 6.92 1.12
N LYS A 303 2.94 6.56 1.65
CA LYS A 303 1.88 5.83 0.92
C LYS A 303 0.53 6.51 1.00
N VAL A 304 0.39 7.54 1.85
CA VAL A 304 -0.84 8.34 1.90
C VAL A 304 -0.92 9.20 0.64
N THR A 305 -2.13 9.44 0.16
CA THR A 305 -2.38 10.11 -1.13
C THR A 305 -2.71 11.59 -0.99
N ASP A 306 -2.96 12.04 0.23
CA ASP A 306 -3.43 13.39 0.58
C ASP A 306 -2.34 14.30 1.14
N ALA A 307 -1.13 13.77 1.38
CA ALA A 307 -0.02 14.52 1.97
C ALA A 307 1.35 13.99 1.55
N ASP A 308 2.31 14.89 1.47
CA ASP A 308 3.73 14.55 1.29
C ASP A 308 4.30 14.00 2.60
N THR A 309 4.63 12.71 2.60
CA THR A 309 5.03 11.98 3.79
C THR A 309 6.14 10.98 3.51
N PHE A 310 6.77 10.52 4.58
CA PHE A 310 7.65 9.36 4.59
C PHE A 310 7.39 8.51 5.84
N ARG A 311 7.90 7.27 5.83
CA ARG A 311 7.64 6.33 6.92
C ARG A 311 8.93 5.79 7.50
N ILE A 312 8.95 5.66 8.84
CA ILE A 312 10.01 4.99 9.58
C ILE A 312 9.40 3.82 10.35
N GLY A 313 9.87 2.62 10.06
CA GLY A 313 9.51 1.41 10.78
C GLY A 313 10.53 1.10 11.88
N ASN A 314 10.04 0.68 13.03
CA ASN A 314 10.86 0.24 14.17
C ASN A 314 10.61 -1.23 14.54
N ILE A 315 10.00 -1.98 13.61
CA ILE A 315 9.84 -3.43 13.68
C ILE A 315 11.20 -4.12 13.43
N GLY A 316 11.43 -5.22 14.12
CA GLY A 316 12.67 -6.00 13.97
C GLY A 316 13.58 -5.87 15.18
N GLU A 317 14.83 -6.32 15.03
CA GLU A 317 15.88 -6.26 16.05
C GLU A 317 16.48 -4.84 16.10
N ILE A 318 15.66 -3.89 16.58
CA ILE A 318 15.96 -2.45 16.67
C ILE A 318 15.81 -2.00 18.10
N TYR A 319 16.77 -1.23 18.58
CA TYR A 319 16.86 -0.73 19.95
C TYR A 319 16.96 0.79 19.99
N GLU A 320 16.93 1.34 21.21
CA GLU A 320 16.97 2.79 21.44
C GLU A 320 18.17 3.47 20.76
N GLU A 321 19.34 2.83 20.78
CA GLU A 321 20.56 3.37 20.16
C GLU A 321 20.42 3.51 18.65
N ASP A 322 19.74 2.57 17.99
CA ASP A 322 19.47 2.62 16.54
C ASP A 322 18.57 3.79 16.19
N ILE A 323 17.53 4.02 17.01
CA ILE A 323 16.59 5.14 16.83
C ILE A 323 17.33 6.46 17.01
N ARG A 324 18.12 6.61 18.08
CA ARG A 324 18.91 7.83 18.33
C ARG A 324 19.89 8.12 17.20
N ARG A 325 20.57 7.08 16.72
CA ARG A 325 21.52 7.20 15.62
C ARG A 325 20.83 7.60 14.32
N LEU A 326 19.70 6.97 13.98
CA LEU A 326 18.93 7.34 12.81
C LEU A 326 18.46 8.80 12.87
N CYS A 327 17.90 9.24 14.01
CA CYS A 327 17.43 10.61 14.19
C CYS A 327 18.59 11.63 14.13
N ALA A 328 19.77 11.28 14.66
CA ALA A 328 20.96 12.12 14.53
C ALA A 328 21.38 12.29 13.04
N ILE A 329 21.36 11.21 12.27
CA ILE A 329 21.65 11.25 10.81
C ILE A 329 20.63 12.14 10.07
N ILE A 330 19.34 12.03 10.40
CA ILE A 330 18.29 12.88 9.83
C ILE A 330 18.54 14.36 10.19
N GLY A 331 18.84 14.65 11.45
CA GLY A 331 19.16 16.01 11.92
C GLY A 331 20.39 16.60 11.21
N GLU A 332 21.45 15.81 11.01
CA GLU A 332 22.63 16.24 10.22
C GLU A 332 22.26 16.59 8.78
N PHE A 333 21.40 15.77 8.15
CA PHE A 333 20.93 16.03 6.78
C PHE A 333 20.16 17.36 6.71
N LEU A 334 19.22 17.56 7.60
CA LEU A 334 18.39 18.77 7.65
C LEU A 334 19.23 20.02 7.90
N ASN A 335 20.19 19.97 8.84
CA ASN A 335 21.09 21.10 9.14
C ASN A 335 22.00 21.45 7.95
N LYS A 336 22.50 20.46 7.21
CA LYS A 336 23.27 20.68 5.98
C LYS A 336 22.45 21.37 4.90
N LYS A 337 21.16 21.03 4.79
CA LYS A 337 20.25 21.68 3.85
C LYS A 337 19.95 23.13 4.23
N ILE A 338 19.72 23.39 5.51
CA ILE A 338 19.54 24.77 6.02
C ILE A 338 20.78 25.62 5.72
N GLN A 339 21.99 25.14 6.08
CA GLN A 339 23.23 25.85 5.81
C GLN A 339 23.50 26.07 4.30
N LYS A 340 23.10 25.11 3.45
CA LYS A 340 23.21 25.26 2.01
C LYS A 340 22.22 26.30 1.49
N CYS A 341 21.01 26.33 2.04
CA CYS A 341 19.98 27.31 1.71
C CYS A 341 20.39 28.74 2.15
N GLU A 342 20.92 28.88 3.38
CA GLU A 342 21.44 30.17 3.88
C GLU A 342 22.63 30.68 3.08
N LYS A 343 23.50 29.80 2.57
CA LYS A 343 24.61 30.14 1.68
C LYS A 343 24.18 30.46 0.26
N SER A 344 23.00 29.99 -0.16
CA SER A 344 22.46 30.25 -1.50
C SER A 344 21.66 31.54 -1.63
N HIS A 345 21.54 32.33 -0.57
CA HIS A 345 20.93 33.67 -0.65
C HIS A 345 21.83 34.74 -1.34
N THR A 346 22.96 34.33 -1.91
CA THR A 346 23.79 35.21 -2.73
C THR A 346 24.13 34.54 -4.06
N ALA A 347 23.44 34.98 -5.10
CA ALA A 347 23.64 34.75 -6.53
C ALA A 347 23.28 33.33 -7.04
N PHE A 348 22.19 33.25 -7.79
CA PHE A 348 21.98 32.16 -8.74
C PHE A 348 23.02 32.28 -9.86
N ASP A 349 23.72 31.19 -10.20
CA ASP A 349 24.61 31.17 -11.37
C ASP A 349 23.80 31.16 -12.68
N ALA A 350 22.58 30.65 -12.65
CA ALA A 350 21.62 30.66 -13.75
C ALA A 350 20.18 30.41 -13.27
N VAL A 351 19.22 30.96 -14.00
CA VAL A 351 17.80 30.66 -13.84
C VAL A 351 17.29 30.12 -15.17
N ILE A 352 16.65 28.94 -15.13
CA ILE A 352 16.06 28.33 -16.31
C ILE A 352 14.53 28.47 -16.16
N PHE A 353 13.93 29.26 -17.04
CA PHE A 353 12.47 29.39 -17.09
C PHE A 353 11.87 28.37 -18.05
N ASP A 354 10.76 27.76 -17.64
CA ASP A 354 9.87 27.10 -18.57
C ASP A 354 9.27 28.14 -19.53
N TRP A 355 9.03 27.74 -20.79
CA TRP A 355 8.65 28.68 -21.82
C TRP A 355 7.13 28.88 -21.91
N ALA A 356 6.42 27.84 -22.32
CA ALA A 356 5.01 27.91 -22.68
C ALA A 356 4.09 27.93 -21.44
N GLY A 357 3.36 29.02 -21.25
CA GLY A 357 2.48 29.20 -20.11
C GLY A 357 3.17 29.74 -18.84
N THR A 358 4.51 29.73 -18.81
CA THR A 358 5.31 30.30 -17.70
C THR A 358 5.87 31.65 -18.05
N THR A 359 6.65 31.76 -19.12
CA THR A 359 7.24 33.04 -19.57
C THR A 359 6.47 33.70 -20.70
N VAL A 360 5.87 32.90 -21.58
CA VAL A 360 5.11 33.36 -22.73
C VAL A 360 3.70 32.79 -22.64
N ASP A 361 2.69 33.70 -22.77
CA ASP A 361 1.30 33.30 -22.73
C ASP A 361 0.82 32.80 -24.11
N TYR A 362 -0.24 31.97 -24.06
CA TYR A 362 -0.79 31.23 -25.22
C TYR A 362 0.22 30.26 -25.88
N GLY A 363 1.47 30.20 -25.46
CA GLY A 363 2.43 29.22 -25.99
C GLY A 363 2.04 27.76 -25.82
N CYS A 364 1.25 27.44 -24.79
CA CYS A 364 0.65 26.12 -24.60
C CYS A 364 -0.42 25.78 -25.65
N PHE A 365 -0.99 26.77 -26.37
CA PHE A 365 -1.93 26.55 -27.46
C PHE A 365 -1.25 26.31 -28.82
N ALA A 366 0.03 26.68 -28.98
CA ALA A 366 0.76 26.47 -30.22
C ALA A 366 0.80 25.01 -30.68
N PRO A 367 1.08 24.02 -29.80
CA PRO A 367 0.99 22.60 -30.15
C PRO A 367 -0.44 22.16 -30.49
N VAL A 368 -1.43 22.65 -29.76
CA VAL A 368 -2.84 22.29 -30.02
C VAL A 368 -3.26 22.69 -31.39
N GLN A 369 -3.00 23.95 -31.79
CA GLN A 369 -3.30 24.45 -33.13
C GLN A 369 -2.54 23.68 -34.22
N ALA A 370 -1.26 23.36 -33.95
CA ALA A 370 -0.42 22.60 -34.88
C ALA A 370 -0.93 21.18 -35.16
N PHE A 371 -1.46 20.51 -34.13
CA PHE A 371 -2.11 19.21 -34.31
C PHE A 371 -3.41 19.33 -35.10
N MET A 372 -4.22 20.34 -34.83
CA MET A 372 -5.43 20.62 -35.63
C MET A 372 -5.08 20.84 -37.09
N ASP A 373 -4.14 21.73 -37.37
CA ASP A 373 -3.70 22.07 -38.73
C ASP A 373 -3.09 20.85 -39.45
N ALA A 374 -2.35 19.99 -38.72
CA ALA A 374 -1.76 18.78 -39.29
C ALA A 374 -2.85 17.76 -39.70
N PHE A 375 -3.84 17.50 -38.85
CA PHE A 375 -4.95 16.60 -39.17
C PHE A 375 -5.83 17.14 -40.31
N GLU A 376 -6.03 18.46 -40.40
CA GLU A 376 -6.78 19.10 -41.46
C GLU A 376 -6.16 18.88 -42.84
N GLU A 377 -4.82 18.85 -42.94
CA GLU A 377 -4.11 18.50 -44.18
C GLU A 377 -4.39 17.05 -44.65
N PHE A 378 -4.73 16.16 -43.72
CA PHE A 378 -5.18 14.79 -44.01
C PHE A 378 -6.72 14.71 -44.22
N GLY A 379 -7.41 15.87 -44.25
CA GLY A 379 -8.85 15.98 -44.45
C GLY A 379 -9.69 15.65 -43.21
N ILE A 380 -9.07 15.57 -42.04
CA ILE A 380 -9.75 15.29 -40.78
C ILE A 380 -9.71 16.55 -39.91
N VAL A 381 -10.86 16.99 -39.44
CA VAL A 381 -10.98 18.14 -38.55
C VAL A 381 -11.25 17.63 -37.12
N PRO A 382 -10.22 17.54 -36.26
CA PRO A 382 -10.41 17.13 -34.88
C PRO A 382 -11.05 18.26 -34.05
N THR A 383 -11.78 17.90 -33.02
CA THR A 383 -12.29 18.87 -32.06
C THR A 383 -11.18 19.28 -31.06
N MET A 384 -11.37 20.45 -30.44
CA MET A 384 -10.45 20.92 -29.40
C MET A 384 -10.26 19.93 -28.26
N ASP A 385 -11.32 19.22 -27.85
CA ASP A 385 -11.28 18.24 -26.76
C ASP A 385 -10.51 16.98 -27.18
N GLU A 386 -10.65 16.53 -28.42
CA GLU A 386 -9.89 15.38 -28.94
C GLU A 386 -8.39 15.69 -29.02
N VAL A 387 -8.01 16.92 -29.38
CA VAL A 387 -6.59 17.30 -29.38
C VAL A 387 -6.04 17.47 -27.97
N ARG A 388 -6.85 17.95 -27.03
CA ARG A 388 -6.41 18.18 -25.65
C ARG A 388 -6.34 16.92 -24.80
N ALA A 389 -7.15 15.92 -25.07
CA ALA A 389 -7.23 14.71 -24.26
C ALA A 389 -5.87 14.01 -24.07
N PRO A 390 -5.01 13.83 -25.11
CA PRO A 390 -3.69 13.22 -24.95
C PRO A 390 -2.56 14.22 -24.64
N MET A 391 -2.84 15.48 -24.27
CA MET A 391 -1.80 16.46 -23.94
C MET A 391 -0.91 15.98 -22.79
N GLY A 392 0.39 16.22 -22.91
CA GLY A 392 1.39 15.73 -21.94
C GLY A 392 2.07 14.43 -22.34
N MET A 393 1.61 13.73 -23.35
CA MET A 393 2.29 12.55 -23.92
C MET A 393 3.44 12.96 -24.84
N LEU A 394 4.32 12.00 -25.18
CA LEU A 394 5.25 12.18 -26.32
C LEU A 394 4.44 12.51 -27.58
N LYS A 395 4.91 13.45 -28.38
CA LYS A 395 4.14 13.97 -29.52
C LYS A 395 3.70 12.90 -30.52
N ILE A 396 4.53 11.90 -30.77
CA ILE A 396 4.15 10.77 -31.64
C ILE A 396 3.06 9.90 -31.02
N ASP A 397 3.10 9.69 -29.68
CA ASP A 397 2.08 8.94 -28.95
C ASP A 397 0.77 9.73 -28.85
N HIS A 398 0.87 11.05 -28.78
CA HIS A 398 -0.28 11.96 -28.88
C HIS A 398 -1.03 11.75 -30.19
N VAL A 399 -0.33 11.81 -31.34
CA VAL A 399 -0.93 11.57 -32.67
C VAL A 399 -1.53 10.16 -32.76
N ARG A 400 -0.81 9.14 -32.30
CA ARG A 400 -1.30 7.76 -32.26
C ARG A 400 -2.59 7.64 -31.45
N THR A 401 -2.62 8.24 -30.27
CA THR A 401 -3.81 8.24 -29.40
C THR A 401 -4.99 8.96 -30.07
N MET A 402 -4.76 10.08 -30.73
CA MET A 402 -5.81 10.76 -31.48
C MET A 402 -6.40 9.89 -32.59
N LEU A 403 -5.53 9.24 -33.39
CA LEU A 403 -5.98 8.35 -34.48
C LEU A 403 -6.72 7.10 -33.96
N GLN A 404 -6.52 6.70 -32.72
CA GLN A 404 -7.25 5.59 -32.07
C GLN A 404 -8.63 6.02 -31.51
N MET A 405 -8.95 7.30 -31.48
CA MET A 405 -10.28 7.74 -31.05
C MET A 405 -11.34 7.34 -32.08
N GLU A 406 -12.45 6.77 -31.62
CA GLU A 406 -13.49 6.15 -32.46
C GLU A 406 -13.91 7.04 -33.65
N ARG A 407 -14.16 8.33 -33.40
CA ARG A 407 -14.57 9.27 -34.45
C ARG A 407 -13.43 9.52 -35.44
N LEU A 408 -12.21 9.74 -34.99
CA LEU A 408 -11.08 10.04 -35.88
C LEU A 408 -10.63 8.80 -36.66
N THR A 409 -10.72 7.60 -36.06
CA THR A 409 -10.51 6.33 -36.76
C THR A 409 -11.55 6.17 -37.90
N ALA A 410 -12.83 6.39 -37.61
CA ALA A 410 -13.90 6.29 -38.60
C ALA A 410 -13.73 7.30 -39.74
N GLU A 411 -13.34 8.55 -39.44
CA GLU A 411 -13.04 9.57 -40.47
C GLU A 411 -11.85 9.19 -41.34
N TRP A 412 -10.78 8.62 -40.72
CA TRP A 412 -9.63 8.13 -41.47
C TRP A 412 -10.03 7.02 -42.45
N GLU A 413 -10.78 6.02 -41.99
CA GLU A 413 -11.25 4.91 -42.83
C GLU A 413 -12.20 5.41 -43.94
N ARG A 414 -13.04 6.39 -43.63
CA ARG A 414 -13.92 7.01 -44.62
C ARG A 414 -13.15 7.71 -45.75
N ILE A 415 -12.05 8.40 -45.42
CA ILE A 415 -11.25 9.17 -46.39
C ILE A 415 -10.30 8.26 -47.18
N TYR A 416 -9.62 7.36 -46.52
CA TYR A 416 -8.54 6.54 -47.12
C TYR A 416 -8.97 5.12 -47.49
N GLY A 417 -10.17 4.68 -47.11
CA GLY A 417 -10.70 3.36 -47.42
C GLY A 417 -9.98 2.20 -46.75
N ARG A 418 -9.15 2.48 -45.74
CA ARG A 418 -8.36 1.52 -44.97
C ARG A 418 -8.09 2.02 -43.55
N PRO A 419 -7.79 1.12 -42.57
CA PRO A 419 -7.29 1.53 -41.26
C PRO A 419 -5.97 2.32 -41.40
N PHE A 420 -5.67 3.19 -40.41
CA PHE A 420 -4.38 3.86 -40.33
C PHE A 420 -3.27 2.86 -39.93
N THR A 421 -2.06 3.19 -40.31
CA THR A 421 -0.83 2.41 -40.03
C THR A 421 0.16 3.25 -39.19
N GLU A 422 1.21 2.64 -38.67
CA GLU A 422 2.28 3.38 -37.99
C GLU A 422 3.00 4.38 -38.93
N GLU A 423 3.05 4.12 -40.21
CA GLU A 423 3.58 5.06 -41.18
C GLU A 423 2.70 6.32 -41.28
N ASP A 424 1.38 6.15 -41.26
CA ASP A 424 0.45 7.27 -41.23
C ASP A 424 0.58 8.10 -39.95
N VAL A 425 0.74 7.44 -38.78
CA VAL A 425 1.03 8.12 -37.52
C VAL A 425 2.29 8.97 -37.64
N TYR A 426 3.33 8.40 -38.22
CA TYR A 426 4.60 9.11 -38.41
C TYR A 426 4.49 10.31 -39.36
N GLN A 427 3.72 10.20 -40.46
CA GLN A 427 3.49 11.30 -41.39
C GLN A 427 2.72 12.45 -40.74
N VAL A 428 1.65 12.16 -40.00
CA VAL A 428 0.89 13.18 -39.25
C VAL A 428 1.79 13.83 -38.19
N TYR A 429 2.61 13.03 -37.49
CA TYR A 429 3.56 13.52 -36.50
C TYR A 429 4.59 14.49 -37.12
N GLN A 430 5.24 14.10 -38.20
CA GLN A 430 6.20 14.96 -38.89
C GLN A 430 5.58 16.31 -39.36
N LEU A 431 4.35 16.24 -39.87
CA LEU A 431 3.63 17.46 -40.28
C LEU A 431 3.30 18.32 -39.05
N SER A 432 2.90 17.71 -37.93
CA SER A 432 2.61 18.45 -36.69
C SER A 432 3.84 19.17 -36.16
N GLU A 433 5.04 18.56 -36.23
CA GLU A 433 6.29 19.22 -35.83
C GLU A 433 6.59 20.46 -36.71
N LYS A 434 6.41 20.33 -38.00
CA LYS A 434 6.55 21.46 -38.92
C LYS A 434 5.56 22.59 -38.61
N LYS A 435 4.28 22.23 -38.38
CA LYS A 435 3.22 23.21 -38.05
C LYS A 435 3.46 23.86 -36.67
N ILE A 436 4.08 23.16 -35.70
CA ILE A 436 4.47 23.77 -34.44
C ILE A 436 5.50 24.90 -34.68
N LEU A 437 6.54 24.64 -35.48
CA LEU A 437 7.55 25.67 -35.84
C LEU A 437 6.95 26.86 -36.55
N GLU A 438 5.96 26.63 -37.41
CA GLU A 438 5.26 27.69 -38.13
C GLU A 438 4.33 28.52 -37.22
N ASN A 439 3.78 27.91 -36.16
CA ASN A 439 2.80 28.54 -35.26
C ASN A 439 3.47 29.24 -34.06
N VAL A 440 4.62 28.76 -33.58
CA VAL A 440 5.32 29.35 -32.43
C VAL A 440 5.45 30.87 -32.48
N PRO A 441 5.81 31.52 -33.64
CA PRO A 441 5.91 32.98 -33.71
C PRO A 441 4.60 33.74 -33.49
N ARG A 442 3.48 33.06 -33.48
CA ARG A 442 2.14 33.67 -33.25
C ARG A 442 1.73 33.69 -31.78
N PHE A 443 2.52 33.00 -30.90
CA PHE A 443 2.22 32.81 -29.50
C PHE A 443 3.46 33.24 -28.67
N THR A 444 3.74 34.56 -28.73
CA THR A 444 4.95 35.16 -28.17
C THR A 444 4.67 36.28 -27.16
N ASP A 445 3.44 36.41 -26.68
CA ASP A 445 3.09 37.41 -25.69
C ASP A 445 3.73 37.10 -24.33
N VAL A 446 4.62 37.97 -23.86
CA VAL A 446 5.28 37.80 -22.55
C VAL A 446 4.26 37.98 -21.43
N LYS A 447 4.27 37.05 -20.49
CA LYS A 447 3.37 37.13 -19.32
C LYS A 447 3.68 38.36 -18.46
N PRO A 448 2.65 38.92 -17.79
CA PRO A 448 2.88 40.02 -16.83
C PRO A 448 3.96 39.66 -15.81
N TYR A 449 4.79 40.62 -15.47
CA TYR A 449 5.90 40.53 -14.49
C TYR A 449 7.11 39.69 -14.90
N VAL A 450 7.12 38.97 -16.03
CA VAL A 450 8.29 38.19 -16.47
C VAL A 450 9.48 39.09 -16.74
N THR A 451 9.30 40.20 -17.46
CA THR A 451 10.36 41.16 -17.75
C THR A 451 10.97 41.72 -16.48
N GLU A 452 10.12 42.19 -15.56
CA GLU A 452 10.55 42.74 -14.25
C GLU A 452 11.29 41.69 -13.41
N THR A 453 10.82 40.42 -13.44
CA THR A 453 11.49 39.32 -12.74
C THR A 453 12.87 39.05 -13.32
N VAL A 454 13.01 38.98 -14.66
CA VAL A 454 14.29 38.76 -15.35
C VAL A 454 15.26 39.93 -15.10
N GLU A 455 14.78 41.18 -15.04
CA GLU A 455 15.61 42.34 -14.74
C GLU A 455 16.05 42.40 -13.25
N THR A 456 15.31 41.73 -12.37
CA THR A 456 15.60 41.70 -10.91
C THR A 456 16.57 40.57 -10.56
N LEU A 457 16.59 39.47 -11.30
CA LEU A 457 17.48 38.31 -11.13
C LEU A 457 18.88 38.59 -11.63
#